data_16d8585c0e1c349cf7d042f8f9bd3fee
#
_entry.id   16d8585c0e1c349cf7d042f8f9bd3fee
#
_cell.length_a   1.000
_cell.length_b   1.000
_cell.length_c   1.000
_cell.angle_alpha   90.00
_cell.angle_beta   90.00
_cell.angle_gamma   90.00
#
_symmetry.space_group_name_H-M   'P 1'
#
loop_
_entity.id
_entity.type
_entity.pdbx_description
1 polymer ?
#
loop_
_entity_poly.entity_id
_entity_poly.type
_entity_poly.pdbx_seq_one_letter_code
_entity_poly.pdbx_strand_id
1 'polypeptide(L)'
;MTDTTAPFSAPRRPIPCGAWPSPVTAALVAGKTLTLSEVTAWDQTVYWLERRPAEGGRTVLMHWSEAAGCAEALPPQTDIGTRVHEYGGGAYAVGAQGIAYSERKSGAVWLAQKAGAQTRADGGQEIRQLAGQPGLRFADLRFAPMGGGLLAVREDHQNDPAEPQAALVVLDCTAKTGQAAAQGVILASGADFYAAPAVSPDGQLLAWIEWSHPFMPWEATRLCVARLERTPSGTITGLGTPYVLAGGAGHESLLEPRWTEDGHLLVISDRSGQWSVWHAGRGAAETALTPCAVPQGEIGQPAWVFGQRSYQPLPGGACLFLSVCEGESQTVLRRTDGTFLPIPGRPEQCPVPLADGRLVWLDTPPDALPRIMLADMAAEPPQARSLYHAAPEVLQAQDIACPSSGGFRGGEEDVPSGHAFFDPPTSRTACVPEGERPPLIVQVHGGPTARAQDSFSVKVQWWTSRGFAVLDVNYGGSTGFGRAWRERLRGQ
;
A
#
# COMPACT_ATOMS: atom_id res chain seq x y z
N MET A 1 5.36 -36.11 -31.54
CA MET A 1 5.13 -37.04 -30.46
C MET A 1 6.38 -37.05 -29.58
N THR A 2 6.47 -36.19 -28.60
CA THR A 2 7.49 -36.26 -27.55
C THR A 2 6.72 -36.33 -26.24
N ASP A 3 6.69 -37.55 -25.70
CA ASP A 3 6.08 -37.93 -24.46
C ASP A 3 6.90 -37.30 -23.31
N THR A 4 6.43 -36.21 -22.75
CA THR A 4 6.98 -35.61 -21.53
C THR A 4 6.32 -36.29 -20.34
N THR A 5 6.83 -37.47 -19.97
CA THR A 5 6.52 -38.13 -18.70
C THR A 5 6.96 -37.20 -17.55
N ALA A 6 5.96 -36.68 -16.81
CA ALA A 6 6.19 -36.01 -15.53
C ALA A 6 7.03 -36.91 -14.61
N PRO A 7 8.02 -36.38 -13.87
CA PRO A 7 8.84 -37.19 -12.96
C PRO A 7 7.96 -37.86 -11.91
N PHE A 8 8.01 -39.18 -11.81
CA PHE A 8 7.37 -39.99 -10.77
C PHE A 8 7.78 -39.42 -9.40
N SER A 9 6.87 -38.75 -8.70
CA SER A 9 7.11 -38.40 -7.30
C SER A 9 7.06 -39.70 -6.48
N ALA A 10 8.11 -39.95 -5.68
CA ALA A 10 8.11 -41.08 -4.74
C ALA A 10 6.84 -41.02 -3.87
N PRO A 11 6.23 -42.16 -3.54
CA PRO A 11 5.01 -42.19 -2.73
C PRO A 11 5.27 -41.52 -1.37
N ARG A 12 4.36 -40.64 -0.94
CA ARG A 12 4.42 -39.99 0.37
C ARG A 12 4.32 -41.05 1.47
N ARG A 13 5.12 -40.90 2.52
CA ARG A 13 5.13 -41.80 3.65
C ARG A 13 4.20 -41.31 4.75
N PRO A 14 3.36 -42.18 5.36
CA PRO A 14 2.62 -41.82 6.55
C PRO A 14 3.58 -41.61 7.72
N ILE A 15 3.65 -40.39 8.23
CA ILE A 15 4.52 -39.98 9.34
C ILE A 15 3.66 -39.21 10.35
N PRO A 16 3.77 -39.45 11.67
CA PRO A 16 3.04 -38.71 12.69
C PRO A 16 3.19 -37.21 12.53
N CYS A 17 2.10 -36.46 12.72
CA CYS A 17 2.13 -35.00 12.66
C CYS A 17 3.12 -34.44 13.68
N GLY A 18 3.90 -33.43 13.29
CA GLY A 18 5.00 -32.86 14.09
C GLY A 18 6.37 -33.50 13.84
N ALA A 19 6.43 -34.71 13.26
CA ALA A 19 7.68 -35.42 12.98
C ALA A 19 8.11 -35.36 11.49
N TRP A 20 7.39 -34.64 10.64
CA TRP A 20 7.70 -34.58 9.21
C TRP A 20 9.04 -33.92 8.94
N PRO A 21 9.89 -34.47 8.05
CA PRO A 21 11.05 -33.79 7.53
C PRO A 21 10.58 -32.51 6.78
N SER A 22 11.13 -31.38 7.16
CA SER A 22 10.70 -30.11 6.60
C SER A 22 11.88 -29.37 5.95
N PRO A 23 11.70 -28.84 4.72
CA PRO A 23 12.69 -27.94 4.10
C PRO A 23 12.69 -26.55 4.73
N VAL A 24 11.65 -26.19 5.49
CA VAL A 24 11.54 -24.90 6.17
C VAL A 24 12.35 -24.95 7.46
N THR A 25 13.55 -24.38 7.46
CA THR A 25 14.45 -24.35 8.63
C THR A 25 14.10 -23.20 9.58
N ALA A 26 14.52 -23.31 10.85
CA ALA A 26 14.41 -22.20 11.82
C ALA A 26 15.18 -20.96 11.33
N ALA A 27 16.30 -21.15 10.64
CA ALA A 27 17.05 -20.07 10.02
C ALA A 27 16.26 -19.35 8.92
N LEU A 28 15.45 -20.06 8.15
CA LEU A 28 14.56 -19.44 7.15
C LEU A 28 13.44 -18.63 7.82
N VAL A 29 12.83 -19.15 8.89
CA VAL A 29 11.76 -18.44 9.63
C VAL A 29 12.30 -17.23 10.40
N ALA A 30 13.43 -17.40 11.08
CA ALA A 30 14.14 -16.32 11.79
C ALA A 30 15.01 -15.50 10.83
N GLY A 31 15.10 -15.94 9.59
CA GLY A 31 15.94 -15.36 8.56
C GLY A 31 15.51 -13.94 8.24
N LYS A 32 16.49 -13.20 7.83
CA LYS A 32 16.38 -11.78 7.52
C LYS A 32 15.85 -11.59 6.10
N THR A 33 14.62 -12.08 5.84
CA THR A 33 13.96 -11.89 4.56
C THR A 33 13.74 -10.41 4.32
N LEU A 34 14.05 -9.95 3.13
CA LEU A 34 13.77 -8.59 2.71
C LEU A 34 12.25 -8.35 2.72
N THR A 35 11.84 -7.18 3.17
CA THR A 35 10.45 -6.73 3.02
C THR A 35 10.42 -5.67 1.93
N LEU A 36 9.61 -5.91 0.90
CA LEU A 36 9.37 -4.96 -0.19
C LEU A 36 8.08 -4.20 0.10
N SER A 37 8.04 -2.92 -0.23
CA SER A 37 6.84 -2.07 -0.04
C SER A 37 6.87 -0.81 -0.90
N GLU A 38 5.76 -0.09 -0.93
CA GLU A 38 5.62 1.25 -1.51
C GLU A 38 6.15 1.35 -2.95
N VAL A 39 5.70 0.45 -3.84
CA VAL A 39 6.07 0.50 -5.27
C VAL A 39 5.48 1.74 -5.93
N THR A 40 6.30 2.50 -6.63
CA THR A 40 5.88 3.61 -7.49
C THR A 40 6.70 3.67 -8.78
N ALA A 41 6.34 4.58 -9.68
CA ALA A 41 7.07 4.80 -10.92
C ALA A 41 7.15 6.30 -11.26
N TRP A 42 8.20 6.68 -11.93
CA TRP A 42 8.34 7.97 -12.56
C TRP A 42 9.00 7.78 -13.92
N ASP A 43 8.33 8.27 -14.98
CA ASP A 43 8.72 8.02 -16.37
C ASP A 43 8.86 6.52 -16.64
N GLN A 44 10.02 6.01 -17.03
CA GLN A 44 10.32 4.59 -17.29
C GLN A 44 11.06 3.92 -16.13
N THR A 45 11.15 4.55 -14.98
CA THR A 45 11.88 4.04 -13.82
C THR A 45 10.91 3.61 -12.73
N VAL A 46 11.08 2.39 -12.23
CA VAL A 46 10.36 1.81 -11.12
C VAL A 46 11.13 2.04 -9.82
N TYR A 47 10.43 2.35 -8.75
CA TYR A 47 11.01 2.54 -7.41
C TYR A 47 10.22 1.72 -6.38
N TRP A 48 10.92 1.22 -5.33
CA TRP A 48 10.30 0.55 -4.19
C TRP A 48 11.18 0.67 -2.94
N LEU A 49 10.57 0.52 -1.77
CA LEU A 49 11.30 0.40 -0.53
C LEU A 49 11.67 -1.06 -0.25
N GLU A 50 12.89 -1.26 0.23
CA GLU A 50 13.41 -2.55 0.65
C GLU A 50 13.96 -2.44 2.07
N ARG A 51 13.28 -3.09 3.02
CA ARG A 51 13.77 -3.18 4.39
C ARG A 51 14.71 -4.35 4.54
N ARG A 52 15.91 -4.09 5.06
CA ARG A 52 17.03 -5.03 5.20
C ARG A 52 17.29 -5.38 6.64
N PRO A 53 16.72 -6.47 7.18
CA PRO A 53 16.96 -6.88 8.55
C PRO A 53 18.44 -7.20 8.84
N ALA A 54 19.20 -7.66 7.82
CA ALA A 54 20.63 -7.92 7.92
C ALA A 54 21.46 -6.66 8.20
N GLU A 55 20.93 -5.48 7.85
CA GLU A 55 21.55 -4.17 8.03
C GLU A 55 20.91 -3.40 9.19
N GLY A 56 20.50 -4.10 10.26
CA GLY A 56 19.86 -3.49 11.42
C GLY A 56 18.43 -2.98 11.17
N GLY A 57 17.79 -3.43 10.08
CA GLY A 57 16.44 -3.02 9.70
C GLY A 57 16.39 -1.73 8.86
N ARG A 58 17.54 -1.29 8.31
CA ARG A 58 17.62 -0.15 7.40
C ARG A 58 16.66 -0.34 6.22
N THR A 59 15.97 0.72 5.84
CA THR A 59 15.09 0.74 4.67
C THR A 59 15.73 1.59 3.57
N VAL A 60 15.93 1.00 2.41
CA VAL A 60 16.56 1.63 1.24
C VAL A 60 15.54 1.85 0.14
N LEU A 61 15.75 2.88 -0.68
CA LEU A 61 15.04 3.06 -1.92
C LEU A 61 15.79 2.35 -3.05
N MET A 62 15.16 1.36 -3.62
CA MET A 62 15.62 0.68 -4.82
C MET A 62 15.02 1.31 -6.05
N HIS A 63 15.72 1.21 -7.18
CA HIS A 63 15.16 1.53 -8.48
C HIS A 63 15.48 0.46 -9.51
N TRP A 64 14.68 0.41 -10.54
CA TRP A 64 14.92 -0.40 -11.74
C TRP A 64 14.60 0.41 -13.00
N SER A 65 15.43 0.25 -14.01
CA SER A 65 15.15 0.66 -15.39
C SER A 65 15.70 -0.35 -16.38
N GLU A 66 15.16 -0.38 -17.62
CA GLU A 66 15.65 -1.30 -18.66
C GLU A 66 17.16 -1.14 -18.92
N ALA A 67 17.69 0.09 -18.84
CA ALA A 67 19.09 0.37 -19.13
C ALA A 67 20.05 0.05 -17.97
N ALA A 68 19.61 0.22 -16.72
CA ALA A 68 20.49 0.16 -15.55
C ALA A 68 20.29 -1.11 -14.69
N GLY A 69 19.19 -1.85 -14.89
CA GLY A 69 18.81 -2.91 -13.98
C GLY A 69 18.40 -2.39 -12.61
N CYS A 70 18.56 -3.22 -11.56
CA CYS A 70 18.25 -2.86 -10.18
C CYS A 70 19.46 -2.25 -9.46
N ALA A 71 19.26 -1.12 -8.75
CA ALA A 71 20.28 -0.49 -7.91
C ALA A 71 19.64 0.31 -6.76
N GLU A 72 20.43 0.69 -5.74
CA GLU A 72 20.02 1.67 -4.74
C GLU A 72 19.92 3.06 -5.38
N ALA A 73 18.81 3.76 -5.12
CA ALA A 73 18.55 5.08 -5.70
C ALA A 73 19.21 6.22 -4.92
N LEU A 74 19.61 5.98 -3.68
CA LEU A 74 20.16 6.96 -2.73
C LEU A 74 21.47 6.44 -2.10
N PRO A 75 22.28 7.32 -1.46
CA PRO A 75 23.53 6.90 -0.81
C PRO A 75 23.36 5.79 0.21
N PRO A 76 24.37 4.91 0.39
CA PRO A 76 24.28 3.69 1.20
C PRO A 76 23.91 3.89 2.68
N GLN A 77 24.14 5.07 3.26
CA GLN A 77 23.82 5.37 4.65
C GLN A 77 22.37 5.85 4.86
N THR A 78 21.61 6.05 3.78
CA THR A 78 20.22 6.53 3.86
C THR A 78 19.32 5.46 4.47
N ASP A 79 18.52 5.84 5.47
CA ASP A 79 17.47 5.01 6.08
C ASP A 79 16.12 5.74 5.97
N ILE A 80 15.27 5.27 5.05
CA ILE A 80 13.99 5.90 4.75
C ILE A 80 12.91 5.39 5.70
N GLY A 81 12.11 6.32 6.22
CA GLY A 81 10.96 5.98 7.03
C GLY A 81 10.44 7.16 7.82
N THR A 82 9.24 6.99 8.32
CA THR A 82 8.55 7.96 9.16
C THR A 82 7.74 7.24 10.22
N ARG A 83 7.35 7.97 11.27
CA ARG A 83 6.52 7.49 12.37
C ARG A 83 5.30 8.38 12.58
N VAL A 84 4.89 9.13 11.57
CA VAL A 84 3.62 9.86 11.60
C VAL A 84 2.50 8.86 11.78
N HIS A 85 1.52 9.15 12.65
CA HIS A 85 0.47 8.22 13.11
C HIS A 85 1.04 6.90 13.69
N GLU A 86 2.30 6.88 14.15
CA GLU A 86 3.10 5.73 14.65
C GLU A 86 3.37 4.63 13.61
N TYR A 87 2.55 4.46 12.57
CA TYR A 87 2.68 3.41 11.55
C TYR A 87 3.44 3.86 10.29
N GLY A 88 3.48 5.17 10.01
CA GLY A 88 4.20 5.72 8.86
C GLY A 88 3.57 5.42 7.52
N GLY A 89 4.42 5.25 6.49
CA GLY A 89 4.05 5.12 5.08
C GLY A 89 4.14 6.44 4.32
N GLY A 90 4.13 6.37 2.98
CA GLY A 90 4.33 7.55 2.14
C GLY A 90 5.62 8.29 2.44
N ALA A 91 6.69 7.54 2.75
CA ALA A 91 7.94 8.10 3.24
C ALA A 91 8.84 8.66 2.11
N TYR A 92 8.46 8.50 0.85
CA TYR A 92 9.16 9.09 -0.28
C TYR A 92 8.21 9.48 -1.41
N ALA A 93 8.70 10.36 -2.28
CA ALA A 93 8.06 10.74 -3.53
C ALA A 93 9.10 10.87 -4.64
N VAL A 94 8.72 10.53 -5.88
CA VAL A 94 9.54 10.68 -7.07
C VAL A 94 8.83 11.59 -8.07
N GLY A 95 9.59 12.40 -8.80
CA GLY A 95 9.03 13.33 -9.75
C GLY A 95 10.11 14.08 -10.54
N ALA A 96 9.69 15.06 -11.33
CA ALA A 96 10.61 15.89 -12.12
C ALA A 96 11.64 16.66 -11.24
N GLN A 97 11.27 16.93 -9.98
CA GLN A 97 12.12 17.62 -9.01
C GLN A 97 13.21 16.70 -8.43
N GLY A 98 13.11 15.39 -8.60
CA GLY A 98 14.01 14.40 -8.03
C GLY A 98 13.32 13.40 -7.11
N ILE A 99 14.04 12.96 -6.07
CA ILE A 99 13.58 12.02 -5.06
C ILE A 99 13.51 12.77 -3.73
N ALA A 100 12.30 12.95 -3.20
CA ALA A 100 12.09 13.44 -1.84
C ALA A 100 11.89 12.26 -0.89
N TYR A 101 12.44 12.32 0.33
CA TYR A 101 12.28 11.26 1.31
C TYR A 101 12.36 11.76 2.75
N SER A 102 11.63 11.12 3.64
CA SER A 102 11.74 11.27 5.09
C SER A 102 12.83 10.35 5.63
N GLU A 103 13.77 10.89 6.38
CA GLU A 103 14.84 10.12 7.01
C GLU A 103 14.38 9.68 8.40
N ARG A 104 14.45 8.36 8.66
CA ARG A 104 13.86 7.71 9.83
C ARG A 104 14.36 8.26 11.15
N LYS A 105 15.66 8.55 11.26
CA LYS A 105 16.29 8.91 12.53
C LYS A 105 16.06 10.37 12.91
N SER A 106 16.19 11.27 11.94
CA SER A 106 16.05 12.71 12.18
C SER A 106 14.62 13.20 12.04
N GLY A 107 13.75 12.48 11.33
CA GLY A 107 12.42 12.93 10.92
C GLY A 107 12.45 13.98 9.81
N ALA A 108 13.63 14.37 9.34
CA ALA A 108 13.80 15.42 8.33
C ALA A 108 13.40 14.93 6.93
N VAL A 109 12.96 15.87 6.10
CA VAL A 109 12.71 15.64 4.67
C VAL A 109 13.89 16.13 3.85
N TRP A 110 14.37 15.26 2.98
CA TRP A 110 15.49 15.49 2.08
C TRP A 110 15.05 15.44 0.63
N LEU A 111 15.72 16.17 -0.24
CA LEU A 111 15.55 16.12 -1.69
C LEU A 111 16.88 15.78 -2.36
N ALA A 112 16.90 14.66 -3.08
CA ALA A 112 18.01 14.23 -3.92
C ALA A 112 17.68 14.56 -5.38
N GLN A 113 18.52 15.36 -6.03
CA GLN A 113 18.39 15.78 -7.43
C GLN A 113 19.60 15.25 -8.22
N LYS A 114 19.40 14.92 -9.49
CA LYS A 114 20.55 14.68 -10.36
C LYS A 114 21.38 15.96 -10.45
N ALA A 115 22.69 15.88 -10.19
CA ALA A 115 23.57 17.00 -10.37
C ALA A 115 23.48 17.48 -11.83
N GLY A 116 23.27 18.77 -12.03
CA GLY A 116 23.27 19.37 -13.38
C GLY A 116 24.62 19.11 -14.06
N ALA A 117 24.62 18.98 -15.38
CA ALA A 117 25.81 18.67 -16.18
C ALA A 117 27.02 19.61 -15.96
N GLN A 118 26.82 20.73 -15.27
CA GLN A 118 27.85 21.72 -14.94
C GLN A 118 28.45 21.63 -13.52
N THR A 119 27.91 20.77 -12.63
CA THR A 119 28.25 20.81 -11.21
C THR A 119 29.10 19.63 -10.70
N ARG A 120 29.16 18.50 -11.37
CA ARG A 120 30.04 17.38 -11.01
C ARG A 120 30.34 16.48 -12.20
N ALA A 121 31.61 16.21 -12.42
CA ALA A 121 32.12 15.30 -13.45
C ALA A 121 31.84 13.80 -13.13
N ASP A 122 31.41 13.49 -11.91
CA ASP A 122 31.15 12.14 -11.39
C ASP A 122 29.68 11.70 -11.44
N GLY A 123 28.78 12.56 -11.95
CA GLY A 123 27.33 12.26 -12.03
C GLY A 123 26.64 12.14 -10.67
N GLY A 124 27.24 12.64 -9.59
CA GLY A 124 26.74 12.56 -8.23
C GLY A 124 25.38 13.27 -8.05
N GLN A 125 24.62 12.83 -7.04
CA GLN A 125 23.38 13.50 -6.64
C GLN A 125 23.68 14.70 -5.74
N GLU A 126 22.96 15.81 -5.94
CA GLU A 126 22.90 16.88 -4.98
C GLU A 126 21.78 16.58 -3.98
N ILE A 127 22.14 16.41 -2.70
CA ILE A 127 21.18 16.11 -1.63
C ILE A 127 21.12 17.28 -0.68
N ARG A 128 19.90 17.77 -0.43
CA ARG A 128 19.67 18.89 0.49
C ARG A 128 18.44 18.65 1.36
N GLN A 129 18.46 19.23 2.55
CA GLN A 129 17.34 19.19 3.45
C GLN A 129 16.27 20.21 3.02
N LEU A 130 15.01 19.76 2.91
CA LEU A 130 13.85 20.63 2.65
C LEU A 130 13.20 21.10 3.94
N ALA A 131 13.05 20.21 4.92
CA ALA A 131 12.45 20.52 6.22
C ALA A 131 13.03 19.59 7.29
N GLY A 132 12.88 19.97 8.55
CA GLY A 132 13.26 19.12 9.68
C GLY A 132 13.83 19.94 10.83
N GLN A 133 13.24 19.69 12.00
CA GLN A 133 13.70 20.14 13.32
C GLN A 133 13.43 18.99 14.30
N PRO A 134 14.15 18.92 15.42
CA PRO A 134 13.82 17.95 16.46
C PRO A 134 12.34 18.02 16.86
N GLY A 135 11.67 16.88 16.91
CA GLY A 135 10.24 16.80 17.23
C GLY A 135 9.30 16.92 16.03
N LEU A 136 9.78 17.25 14.83
CA LEU A 136 8.96 17.22 13.62
C LEU A 136 9.09 15.88 12.92
N ARG A 137 7.97 15.39 12.39
CA ARG A 137 7.88 14.17 11.56
C ARG A 137 7.04 14.48 10.33
N PHE A 138 7.39 13.88 9.18
CA PHE A 138 6.71 14.08 7.91
C PHE A 138 6.41 12.75 7.23
N ALA A 139 5.23 12.66 6.63
CA ALA A 139 4.76 11.49 5.87
C ALA A 139 3.89 11.91 4.69
N ASP A 140 3.42 10.92 3.92
CA ASP A 140 2.53 11.09 2.77
C ASP A 140 3.07 12.11 1.76
N LEU A 141 4.36 11.98 1.45
CA LEU A 141 5.07 12.90 0.59
C LEU A 141 4.54 12.83 -0.84
N ARG A 142 4.18 13.97 -1.43
CA ARG A 142 3.66 14.05 -2.80
C ARG A 142 4.12 15.33 -3.49
N PHE A 143 4.77 15.21 -4.63
CA PHE A 143 5.05 16.37 -5.45
C PHE A 143 3.75 16.95 -6.01
N ALA A 144 3.56 18.25 -5.81
CA ALA A 144 2.46 18.97 -6.46
C ALA A 144 2.79 19.18 -7.95
N PRO A 145 1.81 19.06 -8.85
CA PRO A 145 2.01 19.37 -10.26
C PRO A 145 2.41 20.85 -10.47
N MET A 146 2.97 21.15 -11.63
CA MET A 146 3.38 22.48 -12.04
C MET A 146 4.43 23.14 -11.13
N GLY A 147 5.30 22.33 -10.46
CA GLY A 147 6.37 22.87 -9.62
C GLY A 147 5.92 23.46 -8.29
N GLY A 148 4.70 23.16 -7.85
CA GLY A 148 4.06 23.75 -6.67
C GLY A 148 4.73 23.46 -5.32
N GLY A 149 5.69 22.54 -5.26
CA GLY A 149 6.36 22.10 -4.04
C GLY A 149 6.07 20.66 -3.69
N LEU A 150 6.46 20.24 -2.48
CA LEU A 150 6.23 18.91 -1.94
C LEU A 150 5.19 19.00 -0.81
N LEU A 151 4.04 18.36 -1.00
CA LEU A 151 3.03 18.22 0.04
C LEU A 151 3.47 17.16 1.04
N ALA A 152 3.12 17.35 2.31
CA ALA A 152 3.38 16.39 3.37
C ALA A 152 2.34 16.53 4.50
N VAL A 153 2.06 15.43 5.18
CA VAL A 153 1.46 15.44 6.52
C VAL A 153 2.59 15.62 7.52
N ARG A 154 2.47 16.61 8.41
CA ARG A 154 3.45 16.92 9.45
C ARG A 154 2.84 16.69 10.82
N GLU A 155 3.55 16.01 11.70
CA GLU A 155 3.33 16.02 13.15
C GLU A 155 4.38 16.86 13.86
N ASP A 156 3.94 17.66 14.83
CA ASP A 156 4.77 18.48 15.70
C ASP A 156 4.69 18.00 17.14
N HIS A 157 5.73 17.32 17.60
CA HIS A 157 5.89 16.77 18.93
C HIS A 157 6.69 17.69 19.87
N GLN A 158 6.95 18.96 19.49
CA GLN A 158 7.83 19.85 20.25
C GLN A 158 7.19 20.31 21.55
N ASN A 159 5.87 20.55 21.57
CA ASN A 159 5.17 21.03 22.74
C ASN A 159 4.62 19.89 23.61
N ASP A 160 4.00 18.88 22.98
CA ASP A 160 3.50 17.68 23.64
C ASP A 160 3.86 16.44 22.81
N PRO A 161 4.80 15.61 23.28
CA PRO A 161 5.18 14.39 22.56
C PRO A 161 4.08 13.33 22.50
N ALA A 162 3.12 13.34 23.45
CA ALA A 162 2.04 12.36 23.53
C ALA A 162 0.85 12.75 22.63
N GLU A 163 0.59 14.06 22.49
CA GLU A 163 -0.49 14.60 21.66
C GLU A 163 0.08 15.59 20.63
N PRO A 164 0.72 15.11 19.54
CA PRO A 164 1.33 15.97 18.56
C PRO A 164 0.29 16.77 17.77
N GLN A 165 0.64 17.99 17.39
CA GLN A 165 -0.18 18.79 16.48
C GLN A 165 0.05 18.35 15.03
N ALA A 166 -1.02 17.91 14.38
CA ALA A 166 -0.97 17.54 12.96
C ALA A 166 -1.29 18.75 12.06
N ALA A 167 -0.66 18.76 10.90
CA ALA A 167 -0.95 19.73 9.85
C ALA A 167 -0.65 19.15 8.47
N LEU A 168 -1.39 19.62 7.47
CA LEU A 168 -1.02 19.47 6.07
C LEU A 168 -0.13 20.65 5.69
N VAL A 169 1.05 20.36 5.13
CA VAL A 169 2.05 21.37 4.78
C VAL A 169 2.54 21.25 3.34
N VAL A 170 3.10 22.33 2.82
CA VAL A 170 3.88 22.31 1.58
C VAL A 170 5.33 22.77 1.85
N LEU A 171 6.28 22.03 1.29
CA LEU A 171 7.71 22.28 1.36
C LEU A 171 8.18 22.86 0.02
N ASP A 172 8.93 23.96 0.07
CA ASP A 172 9.48 24.59 -1.14
C ASP A 172 10.68 23.80 -1.67
N CYS A 173 10.48 23.17 -2.84
CA CYS A 173 11.53 22.44 -3.53
C CYS A 173 12.54 23.35 -4.27
N THR A 174 12.37 24.66 -4.28
CA THR A 174 13.26 25.61 -4.94
C THR A 174 14.18 26.35 -3.97
N ALA A 175 13.84 26.38 -2.69
CA ALA A 175 14.62 27.03 -1.64
C ALA A 175 16.05 26.45 -1.56
N LYS A 176 17.05 27.30 -1.44
CA LYS A 176 18.44 26.89 -1.29
C LYS A 176 18.69 26.34 0.12
N THR A 177 19.72 25.52 0.25
CA THR A 177 20.15 24.95 1.54
C THR A 177 20.27 26.07 2.59
N GLY A 178 19.60 25.85 3.75
CA GLY A 178 19.57 26.84 4.85
C GLY A 178 18.53 27.95 4.70
N GLN A 179 17.78 28.03 3.59
CA GLN A 179 16.72 29.00 3.36
C GLN A 179 15.33 28.43 3.42
N ALA A 180 15.19 27.08 3.40
CA ALA A 180 13.91 26.41 3.52
C ALA A 180 13.28 26.68 4.90
N ALA A 181 11.96 26.95 4.94
CA ALA A 181 11.22 26.99 6.18
C ALA A 181 11.27 25.59 6.82
N ALA A 182 11.95 25.46 7.95
CA ALA A 182 12.21 24.17 8.62
C ALA A 182 10.94 23.36 8.91
N GLN A 183 9.77 24.00 8.92
CA GLN A 183 8.46 23.44 9.23
C GLN A 183 7.53 23.30 8.02
N GLY A 184 7.87 23.88 6.88
CA GLY A 184 6.96 24.04 5.74
C GLY A 184 5.90 25.14 5.97
N VAL A 185 5.16 25.47 4.89
CA VAL A 185 4.00 26.36 4.95
C VAL A 185 2.77 25.53 5.31
N ILE A 186 2.07 25.89 6.39
CA ILE A 186 0.85 25.23 6.82
C ILE A 186 -0.27 25.52 5.82
N LEU A 187 -0.88 24.48 5.27
CA LEU A 187 -2.03 24.56 4.38
C LEU A 187 -3.34 24.32 5.17
N ALA A 188 -3.37 23.28 6.00
CA ALA A 188 -4.50 22.98 6.85
C ALA A 188 -4.04 22.54 8.24
N SER A 189 -4.80 22.92 9.28
CA SER A 189 -4.57 22.57 10.68
C SER A 189 -5.89 22.61 11.46
N GLY A 190 -5.92 22.04 12.68
CA GLY A 190 -7.08 22.06 13.57
C GLY A 190 -7.86 20.74 13.64
N ALA A 191 -7.59 19.78 12.76
CA ALA A 191 -7.96 18.38 12.95
C ALA A 191 -6.79 17.62 13.61
N ASP A 192 -7.09 16.49 14.27
CA ASP A 192 -6.04 15.69 14.91
C ASP A 192 -5.23 14.89 13.88
N PHE A 193 -5.82 14.57 12.71
CA PHE A 193 -5.21 13.75 11.68
C PHE A 193 -5.51 14.24 10.28
N TYR A 194 -4.53 14.08 9.39
CA TYR A 194 -4.59 14.41 7.95
C TYR A 194 -4.04 13.26 7.12
N ALA A 195 -4.58 13.04 5.91
CA ALA A 195 -4.05 12.05 4.97
C ALA A 195 -4.41 12.39 3.52
N ALA A 196 -3.68 11.75 2.61
CA ALA A 196 -3.98 11.65 1.18
C ALA A 196 -4.20 12.99 0.46
N PRO A 197 -3.30 14.01 0.64
CA PRO A 197 -3.42 15.26 -0.11
C PRO A 197 -3.29 14.99 -1.62
N ALA A 198 -4.23 15.53 -2.41
CA ALA A 198 -4.28 15.36 -3.84
C ALA A 198 -4.55 16.70 -4.55
N VAL A 199 -3.61 17.15 -5.37
CA VAL A 199 -3.76 18.36 -6.17
C VAL A 199 -4.42 18.01 -7.51
N SER A 200 -5.37 18.83 -7.95
CA SER A 200 -6.00 18.70 -9.26
C SER A 200 -4.98 18.82 -10.40
N PRO A 201 -5.20 18.22 -11.58
CA PRO A 201 -4.25 18.26 -12.69
C PRO A 201 -3.91 19.68 -13.17
N ASP A 202 -4.88 20.59 -13.08
CA ASP A 202 -4.70 22.02 -13.40
C ASP A 202 -4.00 22.82 -12.30
N GLY A 203 -3.67 22.17 -11.18
CA GLY A 203 -2.99 22.77 -10.04
C GLY A 203 -3.81 23.77 -9.24
N GLN A 204 -5.13 23.86 -9.43
CA GLN A 204 -5.99 24.87 -8.81
C GLN A 204 -6.59 24.45 -7.48
N LEU A 205 -6.86 23.15 -7.29
CA LEU A 205 -7.54 22.62 -6.12
C LEU A 205 -6.67 21.61 -5.38
N LEU A 206 -6.81 21.59 -4.06
CA LEU A 206 -6.31 20.54 -3.17
C LEU A 206 -7.47 19.83 -2.52
N ALA A 207 -7.50 18.51 -2.61
CA ALA A 207 -8.39 17.64 -1.85
C ALA A 207 -7.57 16.88 -0.80
N TRP A 208 -8.13 16.61 0.37
CA TRP A 208 -7.49 15.81 1.43
C TRP A 208 -8.53 15.13 2.32
N ILE A 209 -8.08 14.16 3.10
CA ILE A 209 -8.86 13.53 4.16
C ILE A 209 -8.38 14.05 5.51
N GLU A 210 -9.33 14.32 6.42
CA GLU A 210 -9.05 14.67 7.80
C GLU A 210 -10.07 14.01 8.75
N TRP A 211 -9.65 13.78 9.99
CA TRP A 211 -10.52 13.29 11.05
C TRP A 211 -9.99 13.71 12.42
N SER A 212 -10.81 13.52 13.46
CA SER A 212 -10.44 13.81 14.83
C SER A 212 -11.00 12.78 15.77
N HIS A 213 -10.37 12.69 16.93
CA HIS A 213 -10.86 11.87 18.03
C HIS A 213 -12.35 12.10 18.32
N PRO A 214 -13.12 11.07 18.72
CA PRO A 214 -12.66 9.71 19.03
C PRO A 214 -12.64 8.75 17.83
N PHE A 215 -12.83 9.23 16.61
CA PHE A 215 -12.99 8.40 15.43
C PHE A 215 -11.65 7.92 14.87
N MET A 216 -11.66 6.66 14.40
CA MET A 216 -10.61 6.13 13.53
C MET A 216 -10.94 6.38 12.05
N PRO A 217 -9.96 6.38 11.13
CA PRO A 217 -10.21 6.73 9.73
C PRO A 217 -11.17 5.76 9.00
N TRP A 218 -11.33 4.55 9.50
CA TRP A 218 -12.31 3.58 8.99
C TRP A 218 -13.71 3.71 9.61
N GLU A 219 -13.91 4.63 10.56
CA GLU A 219 -15.20 4.92 11.18
C GLU A 219 -15.83 6.18 10.61
N ALA A 220 -15.11 7.31 10.69
CA ALA A 220 -15.61 8.58 10.21
C ALA A 220 -14.47 9.53 9.82
N THR A 221 -14.52 10.05 8.60
CA THR A 221 -13.59 11.04 8.07
C THR A 221 -14.34 12.14 7.31
N ARG A 222 -13.62 13.19 6.93
CA ARG A 222 -14.11 14.26 6.05
C ARG A 222 -13.25 14.37 4.81
N LEU A 223 -13.87 14.51 3.66
CA LEU A 223 -13.22 14.94 2.42
C LEU A 223 -13.32 16.46 2.36
N CYS A 224 -12.18 17.11 2.45
CA CYS A 224 -12.06 18.56 2.35
C CYS A 224 -11.44 18.96 1.02
N VAL A 225 -11.87 20.13 0.50
CA VAL A 225 -11.35 20.71 -0.74
C VAL A 225 -11.14 22.21 -0.54
N ALA A 226 -10.06 22.75 -1.11
CA ALA A 226 -9.80 24.18 -1.13
C ALA A 226 -9.08 24.60 -2.41
N ARG A 227 -9.20 25.87 -2.77
CA ARG A 227 -8.42 26.47 -3.85
C ARG A 227 -6.99 26.72 -3.35
N LEU A 228 -6.03 26.38 -4.18
CA LEU A 228 -4.60 26.65 -3.90
C LEU A 228 -4.25 28.12 -4.21
N GLU A 229 -3.55 28.78 -3.31
CA GLU A 229 -2.90 30.07 -3.53
C GLU A 229 -1.46 29.83 -4.00
N ARG A 230 -1.06 30.54 -5.05
CA ARG A 230 0.27 30.35 -5.68
C ARG A 230 0.94 31.67 -5.99
N THR A 231 2.26 31.66 -5.99
CA THR A 231 3.05 32.72 -6.59
C THR A 231 2.91 32.72 -8.12
N PRO A 232 3.29 33.80 -8.82
CA PRO A 232 3.38 33.80 -10.28
C PRO A 232 4.32 32.72 -10.85
N SER A 233 5.30 32.24 -10.07
CA SER A 233 6.21 31.14 -10.43
C SER A 233 5.61 29.75 -10.21
N GLY A 234 4.39 29.66 -9.65
CA GLY A 234 3.69 28.40 -9.44
C GLY A 234 3.85 27.77 -8.05
N THR A 235 4.72 28.30 -7.18
CA THR A 235 4.91 27.80 -5.81
C THR A 235 3.65 27.99 -4.98
N ILE A 236 3.20 26.96 -4.28
CA ILE A 236 2.05 27.01 -3.39
C ILE A 236 2.44 27.80 -2.14
N THR A 237 1.61 28.79 -1.77
CA THR A 237 1.83 29.67 -0.61
C THR A 237 0.72 29.60 0.42
N GLY A 238 -0.41 28.99 0.11
CA GLY A 238 -1.55 28.89 1.03
C GLY A 238 -2.75 28.22 0.39
N LEU A 239 -3.84 28.26 1.14
CA LEU A 239 -5.17 27.82 0.71
C LEU A 239 -6.19 28.94 0.89
N GLY A 240 -7.13 29.05 -0.05
CA GLY A 240 -8.39 29.73 0.17
C GLY A 240 -9.24 29.00 1.21
N THR A 241 -10.45 29.50 1.49
CA THR A 241 -11.34 28.89 2.49
C THR A 241 -11.65 27.44 2.16
N PRO A 242 -11.29 26.45 3.04
CA PRO A 242 -11.64 25.06 2.87
C PRO A 242 -13.16 24.84 3.04
N TYR A 243 -13.69 23.86 2.34
CA TYR A 243 -15.05 23.36 2.55
C TYR A 243 -15.07 21.83 2.61
N VAL A 244 -15.99 21.30 3.40
CA VAL A 244 -16.21 19.84 3.51
C VAL A 244 -17.12 19.44 2.33
N LEU A 245 -16.57 18.61 1.44
CA LEU A 245 -17.30 18.10 0.28
C LEU A 245 -18.18 16.90 0.64
N ALA A 246 -17.67 16.02 1.51
CA ALA A 246 -18.41 14.86 1.99
C ALA A 246 -17.91 14.42 3.38
N GLY A 247 -18.73 13.62 4.09
CA GLY A 247 -18.47 13.18 5.46
C GLY A 247 -18.85 14.22 6.50
N GLY A 248 -18.33 14.09 7.72
CA GLY A 248 -18.55 15.05 8.81
C GLY A 248 -19.75 14.76 9.71
N ALA A 249 -20.64 13.86 9.33
CA ALA A 249 -21.77 13.44 10.17
C ALA A 249 -21.45 12.30 11.14
N GLY A 250 -20.18 11.85 11.20
CA GLY A 250 -19.72 10.79 12.10
C GLY A 250 -20.07 9.35 11.69
N HIS A 251 -20.53 9.14 10.44
CA HIS A 251 -21.06 7.85 9.97
C HIS A 251 -20.51 7.41 8.63
N GLU A 252 -19.50 8.07 8.08
CA GLU A 252 -18.95 7.78 6.76
C GLU A 252 -17.42 7.79 6.79
N SER A 253 -16.81 6.71 6.32
CA SER A 253 -15.37 6.61 6.09
C SER A 253 -15.06 6.95 4.65
N LEU A 254 -14.34 8.04 4.44
CA LEU A 254 -13.84 8.51 3.15
C LEU A 254 -12.34 8.32 3.10
N LEU A 255 -11.82 7.78 1.99
CA LEU A 255 -10.41 7.43 1.82
C LEU A 255 -9.93 7.81 0.42
N GLU A 256 -8.63 7.99 0.26
CA GLU A 256 -7.90 8.04 -1.01
C GLU A 256 -8.51 8.98 -2.08
N PRO A 257 -8.70 10.28 -1.85
CA PRO A 257 -9.11 11.19 -2.92
C PRO A 257 -8.07 11.18 -4.05
N ARG A 258 -8.53 11.05 -5.30
CA ARG A 258 -7.71 11.06 -6.50
C ARG A 258 -8.38 11.82 -7.61
N TRP A 259 -7.61 12.61 -8.32
CA TRP A 259 -8.10 13.31 -9.50
C TRP A 259 -7.89 12.47 -10.75
N THR A 260 -8.87 12.49 -11.64
CA THR A 260 -8.71 11.99 -13.02
C THR A 260 -8.00 13.05 -13.87
N GLU A 261 -7.44 12.66 -15.00
CA GLU A 261 -6.73 13.56 -15.92
C GLU A 261 -7.61 14.73 -16.38
N ASP A 262 -8.91 14.51 -16.57
CA ASP A 262 -9.91 15.51 -16.99
C ASP A 262 -10.50 16.32 -15.83
N GLY A 263 -9.94 16.19 -14.62
CA GLY A 263 -10.23 17.04 -13.45
C GLY A 263 -11.47 16.64 -12.65
N HIS A 264 -11.94 15.38 -12.76
CA HIS A 264 -12.93 14.84 -11.83
C HIS A 264 -12.25 14.33 -10.56
N LEU A 265 -12.86 14.60 -9.41
CA LEU A 265 -12.42 14.04 -8.15
C LEU A 265 -13.13 12.71 -7.88
N LEU A 266 -12.36 11.68 -7.59
CA LEU A 266 -12.82 10.38 -7.12
C LEU A 266 -12.45 10.23 -5.65
N VAL A 267 -13.25 9.47 -4.90
CA VAL A 267 -12.98 9.15 -3.49
C VAL A 267 -13.57 7.78 -3.15
N ILE A 268 -12.96 7.06 -2.24
CA ILE A 268 -13.56 5.88 -1.64
C ILE A 268 -14.51 6.34 -0.53
N SER A 269 -15.72 5.75 -0.48
CA SER A 269 -16.71 5.97 0.57
C SER A 269 -17.41 4.66 0.91
N ASP A 270 -17.74 4.45 2.18
CA ASP A 270 -18.51 3.29 2.67
C ASP A 270 -20.00 3.59 2.89
N ARG A 271 -20.51 4.70 2.35
CA ARG A 271 -21.93 5.12 2.45
C ARG A 271 -22.95 4.09 1.94
N SER A 272 -22.53 3.21 1.04
CA SER A 272 -23.36 2.09 0.53
C SER A 272 -23.30 0.84 1.40
N GLY A 273 -22.63 0.88 2.56
CA GLY A 273 -22.43 -0.26 3.44
C GLY A 273 -21.12 -1.02 3.21
N GLN A 274 -20.36 -0.66 2.17
CA GLN A 274 -19.01 -1.15 1.90
C GLN A 274 -18.19 -0.06 1.22
N TRP A 275 -16.88 -0.07 1.38
CA TRP A 275 -16.02 0.85 0.66
C TRP A 275 -16.11 0.62 -0.85
N SER A 276 -16.41 1.69 -1.57
CA SER A 276 -16.51 1.71 -3.02
C SER A 276 -16.05 3.06 -3.55
N VAL A 277 -15.78 3.17 -4.85
CA VAL A 277 -15.33 4.43 -5.46
C VAL A 277 -16.54 5.26 -5.93
N TRP A 278 -16.47 6.56 -5.64
CA TRP A 278 -17.51 7.53 -5.93
C TRP A 278 -16.92 8.73 -6.67
N HIS A 279 -17.69 9.30 -7.58
CA HIS A 279 -17.41 10.62 -8.13
C HIS A 279 -17.81 11.70 -7.12
N ALA A 280 -16.90 12.59 -6.81
CA ALA A 280 -17.13 13.76 -5.96
C ALA A 280 -17.35 15.05 -6.76
N GLY A 281 -17.60 14.92 -8.05
CA GLY A 281 -17.88 16.05 -8.94
C GLY A 281 -16.64 16.70 -9.56
N ARG A 282 -16.89 17.74 -10.34
CA ARG A 282 -15.89 18.57 -11.01
C ARG A 282 -15.79 19.92 -10.28
N GLY A 283 -14.89 20.00 -9.29
CA GLY A 283 -14.71 21.25 -8.51
C GLY A 283 -15.75 21.48 -7.41
N ALA A 284 -15.78 22.68 -6.86
CA ALA A 284 -16.54 23.07 -5.66
C ALA A 284 -18.07 23.08 -5.78
N ALA A 285 -18.65 22.82 -6.93
CA ALA A 285 -20.06 23.06 -7.19
C ALA A 285 -20.99 21.84 -6.99
N GLU A 286 -20.45 20.62 -6.94
CA GLU A 286 -21.24 19.39 -6.79
C GLU A 286 -21.06 18.78 -5.40
N THR A 287 -22.12 18.81 -4.59
CA THR A 287 -22.11 18.32 -3.20
C THR A 287 -22.56 16.87 -3.04
N ALA A 288 -23.04 16.23 -4.11
CA ALA A 288 -23.53 14.86 -4.07
C ALA A 288 -22.52 13.88 -4.68
N LEU A 289 -22.07 12.89 -3.90
CA LEU A 289 -21.30 11.77 -4.43
C LEU A 289 -22.18 10.88 -5.30
N THR A 290 -21.71 10.53 -6.50
CA THR A 290 -22.36 9.57 -7.39
C THR A 290 -21.51 8.30 -7.54
N PRO A 291 -22.13 7.09 -7.58
CA PRO A 291 -21.36 5.85 -7.62
C PRO A 291 -20.62 5.66 -8.95
N CYS A 292 -19.39 5.17 -8.88
CA CYS A 292 -18.66 4.71 -10.06
C CYS A 292 -19.04 3.27 -10.40
N ALA A 293 -18.88 2.88 -11.67
CA ALA A 293 -18.89 1.48 -12.07
C ALA A 293 -17.59 0.81 -11.58
N VAL A 294 -17.71 -0.14 -10.67
CA VAL A 294 -16.61 -0.83 -10.00
C VAL A 294 -16.81 -2.35 -10.06
N PRO A 295 -15.74 -3.18 -9.88
CA PRO A 295 -15.90 -4.61 -9.74
C PRO A 295 -16.66 -4.98 -8.46
N GLN A 296 -17.11 -6.22 -8.36
CA GLN A 296 -17.70 -6.76 -7.14
C GLN A 296 -16.68 -6.76 -6.00
N GLY A 297 -17.13 -6.56 -4.76
CA GLY A 297 -16.32 -6.56 -3.55
C GLY A 297 -16.07 -5.17 -2.97
N GLU A 298 -15.39 -5.15 -1.85
CA GLU A 298 -15.02 -3.94 -1.12
C GLU A 298 -13.74 -3.35 -1.70
N ILE A 299 -13.76 -2.07 -2.09
CA ILE A 299 -12.59 -1.34 -2.60
C ILE A 299 -12.16 -0.34 -1.55
N GLY A 300 -11.12 -0.67 -0.83
CA GLY A 300 -10.59 0.15 0.26
C GLY A 300 -9.94 -0.73 1.30
N GLN A 301 -9.05 -0.13 2.04
CA GLN A 301 -8.34 -0.75 3.16
C GLN A 301 -8.32 0.22 4.33
N PRO A 302 -8.26 -0.28 5.59
CA PRO A 302 -8.17 0.60 6.74
C PRO A 302 -6.86 1.40 6.67
N ALA A 303 -6.96 2.70 6.82
CA ALA A 303 -5.84 3.63 6.65
C ALA A 303 -4.91 3.64 7.88
N TRP A 304 -4.30 2.48 8.19
CA TRP A 304 -3.26 2.34 9.20
C TRP A 304 -1.96 3.03 8.79
N VAL A 305 -1.65 2.99 7.51
CA VAL A 305 -0.44 3.55 6.92
C VAL A 305 -0.78 4.52 5.79
N PHE A 306 0.12 5.45 5.53
CA PHE A 306 -0.01 6.36 4.38
C PHE A 306 0.37 5.67 3.06
N GLY A 307 0.03 6.33 1.96
CA GLY A 307 0.45 5.89 0.63
C GLY A 307 -0.33 4.73 0.04
N GLN A 308 -1.47 4.32 0.67
CA GLN A 308 -2.34 3.26 0.15
C GLN A 308 -2.90 3.61 -1.23
N ARG A 309 -3.11 2.56 -2.04
CA ARG A 309 -3.64 2.68 -3.40
C ARG A 309 -4.57 1.51 -3.69
N SER A 310 -5.84 1.67 -3.32
CA SER A 310 -6.90 0.68 -3.57
C SER A 310 -7.53 0.83 -4.95
N TYR A 311 -7.37 1.97 -5.59
CA TYR A 311 -7.72 2.21 -6.98
C TYR A 311 -6.76 3.22 -7.61
N GLN A 312 -6.69 3.24 -8.94
CA GLN A 312 -5.82 4.14 -9.69
C GLN A 312 -6.50 4.57 -10.99
N PRO A 313 -6.96 5.84 -11.10
CA PRO A 313 -7.35 6.41 -12.38
C PRO A 313 -6.17 6.40 -13.36
N LEU A 314 -6.46 6.05 -14.60
CA LEU A 314 -5.50 6.04 -15.69
C LEU A 314 -5.91 7.04 -16.78
N PRO A 315 -4.98 7.46 -17.64
CA PRO A 315 -5.29 8.33 -18.77
C PRO A 315 -6.42 7.76 -19.63
N GLY A 316 -7.22 8.66 -20.24
CA GLY A 316 -8.31 8.29 -21.11
C GLY A 316 -9.55 7.71 -20.41
N GLY A 317 -9.63 7.72 -19.07
CA GLY A 317 -10.82 7.28 -18.32
C GLY A 317 -10.84 5.80 -17.93
N ALA A 318 -9.79 5.04 -18.22
CA ALA A 318 -9.58 3.71 -17.63
C ALA A 318 -9.30 3.82 -16.13
N CYS A 319 -9.48 2.72 -15.38
CA CYS A 319 -9.21 2.73 -13.93
C CYS A 319 -8.83 1.32 -13.46
N LEU A 320 -7.85 1.24 -12.59
CA LEU A 320 -7.48 0.03 -11.86
C LEU A 320 -8.20 -0.02 -10.52
N PHE A 321 -8.62 -1.21 -10.10
CA PHE A 321 -9.26 -1.45 -8.81
C PHE A 321 -8.67 -2.69 -8.15
N LEU A 322 -8.34 -2.58 -6.88
CA LEU A 322 -8.08 -3.70 -5.97
C LEU A 322 -9.33 -3.90 -5.12
N SER A 323 -10.03 -5.01 -5.33
CA SER A 323 -11.22 -5.35 -4.57
C SER A 323 -11.03 -6.61 -3.74
N VAL A 324 -11.73 -6.68 -2.62
CA VAL A 324 -11.79 -7.85 -1.74
C VAL A 324 -13.22 -8.38 -1.76
N CYS A 325 -13.39 -9.61 -2.22
CA CYS A 325 -14.67 -10.30 -2.27
C CYS A 325 -14.55 -11.60 -1.49
N GLU A 326 -15.39 -11.76 -0.46
CA GLU A 326 -15.36 -12.96 0.40
C GLU A 326 -13.96 -13.29 0.94
N GLY A 327 -13.20 -12.26 1.35
CA GLY A 327 -11.84 -12.38 1.88
C GLY A 327 -10.73 -12.46 0.81
N GLU A 328 -11.03 -12.81 -0.43
CA GLU A 328 -10.06 -12.93 -1.51
C GLU A 328 -9.83 -11.59 -2.22
N SER A 329 -8.54 -11.28 -2.47
CA SER A 329 -8.14 -10.09 -3.21
C SER A 329 -8.12 -10.36 -4.70
N GLN A 330 -8.64 -9.41 -5.49
CA GLN A 330 -8.48 -9.38 -6.94
C GLN A 330 -8.16 -7.97 -7.43
N THR A 331 -7.37 -7.89 -8.48
CA THR A 331 -7.07 -6.61 -9.14
C THR A 331 -7.55 -6.67 -10.57
N VAL A 332 -8.27 -5.62 -10.98
CA VAL A 332 -8.83 -5.54 -12.34
C VAL A 332 -8.59 -4.16 -12.94
N LEU A 333 -8.40 -4.14 -14.25
CA LEU A 333 -8.40 -2.94 -15.10
C LEU A 333 -9.80 -2.78 -15.71
N ARG A 334 -10.51 -1.71 -15.37
CA ARG A 334 -11.67 -1.26 -16.16
C ARG A 334 -11.16 -0.46 -17.36
N ARG A 335 -11.42 -0.97 -18.54
CA ARG A 335 -11.13 -0.28 -19.79
C ARG A 335 -12.13 0.85 -20.07
N THR A 336 -11.82 1.70 -21.03
CA THR A 336 -12.68 2.83 -21.44
C THR A 336 -14.03 2.40 -22.03
N ASP A 337 -14.12 1.19 -22.58
CA ASP A 337 -15.37 0.58 -23.06
C ASP A 337 -16.23 -0.01 -21.91
N GLY A 338 -15.76 0.09 -20.65
CA GLY A 338 -16.43 -0.43 -19.47
C GLY A 338 -16.13 -1.89 -19.15
N THR A 339 -15.38 -2.61 -19.98
CA THR A 339 -15.00 -4.01 -19.71
C THR A 339 -13.95 -4.11 -18.61
N PHE A 340 -13.99 -5.21 -17.85
CA PHE A 340 -13.02 -5.51 -16.77
C PHE A 340 -12.05 -6.60 -17.22
N LEU A 341 -10.76 -6.30 -17.13
CA LEU A 341 -9.66 -7.22 -17.44
C LEU A 341 -8.89 -7.53 -16.15
N PRO A 342 -8.78 -8.82 -15.75
CA PRO A 342 -7.98 -9.20 -14.57
C PRO A 342 -6.50 -8.85 -14.76
N ILE A 343 -5.87 -8.36 -13.70
CA ILE A 343 -4.41 -8.20 -13.62
C ILE A 343 -3.81 -9.52 -13.14
N PRO A 344 -2.75 -10.03 -13.78
CA PRO A 344 -2.08 -11.26 -13.35
C PRO A 344 -1.49 -11.16 -11.93
N GLY A 345 -1.51 -12.26 -11.19
CA GLY A 345 -0.91 -12.34 -9.85
C GLY A 345 -1.81 -11.83 -8.73
N ARG A 346 -1.17 -11.44 -7.62
CA ARG A 346 -1.81 -10.92 -6.40
C ARG A 346 -1.18 -9.57 -6.01
N PRO A 347 -1.50 -8.47 -6.70
CA PRO A 347 -1.01 -7.15 -6.32
C PRO A 347 -1.39 -6.80 -4.88
N GLU A 348 -0.40 -6.38 -4.07
CA GLU A 348 -0.63 -5.89 -2.70
C GLU A 348 -1.44 -4.59 -2.70
N GLN A 349 -1.20 -3.75 -3.70
CA GLN A 349 -1.91 -2.51 -3.98
C GLN A 349 -2.15 -2.40 -5.49
N CYS A 350 -3.03 -1.49 -5.90
CA CYS A 350 -3.22 -1.23 -7.33
C CYS A 350 -1.89 -0.96 -8.03
N PRO A 351 -1.68 -1.56 -9.21
CA PRO A 351 -0.50 -1.29 -10.02
C PRO A 351 -0.30 0.19 -10.35
N VAL A 352 0.93 0.57 -10.61
CA VAL A 352 1.33 1.92 -11.05
C VAL A 352 1.64 1.89 -12.54
N PRO A 353 1.14 2.83 -13.33
CA PRO A 353 1.52 2.93 -14.73
C PRO A 353 2.92 3.56 -14.89
N LEU A 354 3.71 3.03 -15.81
CA LEU A 354 4.86 3.70 -16.40
C LEU A 354 4.40 4.64 -17.53
N ALA A 355 5.28 5.53 -17.98
CA ALA A 355 4.94 6.48 -19.05
C ALA A 355 4.59 5.81 -20.41
N ASP A 356 5.05 4.59 -20.65
CA ASP A 356 4.71 3.78 -21.82
C ASP A 356 3.42 2.95 -21.68
N GLY A 357 2.72 3.08 -20.53
CA GLY A 357 1.48 2.36 -20.24
C GLY A 357 1.64 0.97 -19.65
N ARG A 358 2.86 0.43 -19.53
CA ARG A 358 3.11 -0.79 -18.75
C ARG A 358 2.76 -0.56 -17.29
N LEU A 359 2.38 -1.63 -16.59
CA LEU A 359 2.00 -1.60 -15.18
C LEU A 359 3.05 -2.30 -14.32
N VAL A 360 3.33 -1.73 -13.15
CA VAL A 360 4.24 -2.31 -12.15
C VAL A 360 3.54 -2.43 -10.79
N TRP A 361 3.82 -3.53 -10.06
CA TRP A 361 3.27 -3.75 -8.73
C TRP A 361 4.16 -4.65 -7.87
N LEU A 362 3.93 -4.63 -6.57
CA LEU A 362 4.39 -5.65 -5.65
C LEU A 362 3.39 -6.81 -5.66
N ASP A 363 3.84 -7.96 -6.09
CA ASP A 363 3.08 -9.20 -6.14
C ASP A 363 3.34 -10.03 -4.88
N THR A 364 2.27 -10.47 -4.22
CA THR A 364 2.32 -11.25 -2.98
C THR A 364 1.51 -12.56 -3.15
N PRO A 365 1.98 -13.46 -4.02
CA PRO A 365 1.26 -14.68 -4.33
C PRO A 365 1.23 -15.64 -3.12
N PRO A 366 0.28 -16.61 -3.07
CA PRO A 366 0.21 -17.59 -1.99
C PRO A 366 1.31 -18.66 -2.03
N ASP A 367 1.92 -18.87 -3.19
CA ASP A 367 2.85 -19.96 -3.49
C ASP A 367 4.31 -19.54 -3.68
N ALA A 368 4.61 -18.26 -3.55
CA ALA A 368 5.97 -17.74 -3.70
C ALA A 368 6.21 -16.47 -2.85
N LEU A 369 7.49 -16.16 -2.63
CA LEU A 369 7.90 -14.93 -1.95
C LEU A 369 7.48 -13.67 -2.74
N PRO A 370 7.31 -12.53 -2.05
CA PRO A 370 6.99 -11.26 -2.69
C PRO A 370 8.01 -10.88 -3.76
N ARG A 371 7.50 -10.26 -4.85
CA ARG A 371 8.32 -9.87 -6.00
C ARG A 371 7.77 -8.62 -6.68
N ILE A 372 8.63 -7.87 -7.35
CA ILE A 372 8.21 -6.73 -8.20
C ILE A 372 7.90 -7.26 -9.60
N MET A 373 6.68 -7.02 -10.06
CA MET A 373 6.21 -7.45 -11.37
C MET A 373 6.04 -6.27 -12.31
N LEU A 374 6.30 -6.50 -13.60
CA LEU A 374 6.02 -5.58 -14.70
C LEU A 374 5.18 -6.30 -15.73
N ALA A 375 4.12 -5.66 -16.22
CA ALA A 375 3.28 -6.22 -17.27
C ALA A 375 2.99 -5.23 -18.40
N ASP A 376 2.95 -5.75 -19.61
CA ASP A 376 2.33 -5.09 -20.76
C ASP A 376 0.90 -5.62 -20.89
N MET A 377 -0.07 -4.76 -20.58
CA MET A 377 -1.49 -5.09 -20.65
C MET A 377 -2.10 -4.90 -22.05
N ALA A 378 -1.34 -4.31 -22.98
CA ALA A 378 -1.76 -4.19 -24.39
C ALA A 378 -1.43 -5.45 -25.20
N ALA A 379 -0.52 -6.30 -24.72
CA ALA A 379 -0.23 -7.60 -25.33
C ALA A 379 -1.41 -8.57 -25.16
N GLU A 380 -1.64 -9.44 -26.14
CA GLU A 380 -2.68 -10.48 -26.10
C GLU A 380 -2.05 -11.88 -26.26
N PRO A 381 -2.02 -12.72 -25.18
CA PRO A 381 -2.43 -12.41 -23.79
C PRO A 381 -1.48 -11.42 -23.10
N PRO A 382 -1.93 -10.76 -22.01
CA PRO A 382 -1.08 -9.86 -21.23
C PRO A 382 0.22 -10.54 -20.78
N GLN A 383 1.34 -9.86 -20.99
CA GLN A 383 2.66 -10.41 -20.68
C GLN A 383 3.18 -9.78 -19.37
N ALA A 384 3.41 -10.63 -18.37
CA ALA A 384 3.96 -10.22 -17.10
C ALA A 384 5.30 -10.92 -16.84
N ARG A 385 6.28 -10.17 -16.27
CA ARG A 385 7.58 -10.69 -15.85
C ARG A 385 7.98 -10.14 -14.51
N SER A 386 8.77 -10.90 -13.74
CA SER A 386 9.39 -10.41 -12.52
C SER A 386 10.60 -9.53 -12.85
N LEU A 387 10.70 -8.41 -12.13
CA LEU A 387 11.88 -7.53 -12.14
C LEU A 387 12.81 -7.82 -10.98
N TYR A 388 12.25 -8.18 -9.81
CA TYR A 388 13.00 -8.35 -8.58
C TYR A 388 12.28 -9.31 -7.62
N HIS A 389 13.04 -10.09 -6.87
CA HIS A 389 12.56 -11.04 -5.86
C HIS A 389 13.12 -10.69 -4.48
N ALA A 390 12.29 -10.77 -3.44
CA ALA A 390 12.69 -10.50 -2.05
C ALA A 390 13.78 -11.47 -1.54
N ALA A 391 13.82 -12.69 -2.07
CA ALA A 391 14.87 -13.67 -1.81
C ALA A 391 14.88 -14.73 -2.93
N PRO A 392 15.95 -15.54 -3.06
CA PRO A 392 15.95 -16.71 -3.90
C PRO A 392 14.84 -17.67 -3.49
N GLU A 393 14.22 -18.35 -4.46
CA GLU A 393 13.26 -19.42 -4.18
C GLU A 393 13.99 -20.59 -3.50
N VAL A 394 13.59 -20.90 -2.26
CA VAL A 394 14.21 -21.94 -1.44
C VAL A 394 13.32 -23.18 -1.31
N LEU A 395 12.01 -23.01 -1.54
CA LEU A 395 11.02 -24.07 -1.41
C LEU A 395 10.53 -24.52 -2.78
N GLN A 396 10.26 -25.83 -2.90
CA GLN A 396 9.62 -26.36 -4.09
C GLN A 396 8.09 -26.28 -3.94
N ALA A 397 7.36 -26.11 -5.04
CA ALA A 397 5.91 -25.96 -5.04
C ALA A 397 5.18 -27.06 -4.27
N GLN A 398 5.70 -28.31 -4.30
CA GLN A 398 5.09 -29.43 -3.58
C GLN A 398 5.25 -29.39 -2.04
N ASP A 399 6.11 -28.51 -1.54
CA ASP A 399 6.33 -28.28 -0.10
C ASP A 399 5.64 -27.01 0.40
N ILE A 400 4.92 -26.31 -0.46
CA ILE A 400 4.21 -25.06 -0.13
C ILE A 400 2.72 -25.35 0.03
N ALA A 401 2.18 -25.04 1.21
CA ALA A 401 0.76 -24.99 1.43
C ALA A 401 0.20 -23.69 0.82
N CYS A 402 -0.83 -23.85 0.00
CA CYS A 402 -1.61 -22.72 -0.50
C CYS A 402 -2.94 -22.65 0.26
N PRO A 403 -3.35 -21.48 0.74
CA PRO A 403 -4.59 -21.32 1.48
C PRO A 403 -5.81 -21.57 0.61
N SER A 404 -6.83 -22.20 1.19
CA SER A 404 -8.17 -22.23 0.63
C SER A 404 -9.09 -21.33 1.45
N SER A 405 -9.88 -20.53 0.77
CA SER A 405 -10.85 -19.60 1.37
C SER A 405 -12.14 -20.36 1.73
N GLY A 406 -12.74 -20.03 2.88
CA GLY A 406 -14.01 -20.64 3.27
C GLY A 406 -14.73 -19.91 4.39
N GLY A 407 -16.08 -19.93 4.30
CA GLY A 407 -16.94 -19.48 5.38
C GLY A 407 -17.21 -20.62 6.38
N PHE A 408 -17.34 -20.28 7.66
CA PHE A 408 -17.80 -21.19 8.69
C PHE A 408 -18.96 -20.61 9.50
N ARG A 409 -19.81 -21.46 10.05
CA ARG A 409 -20.90 -21.06 10.93
C ARG A 409 -20.54 -21.40 12.38
N GLY A 410 -20.92 -20.55 13.30
CA GLY A 410 -20.91 -20.87 14.72
C GLY A 410 -21.88 -22.03 15.03
N GLY A 411 -21.64 -22.73 16.14
CA GLY A 411 -22.43 -23.90 16.54
C GLY A 411 -23.87 -23.60 16.98
N GLU A 412 -24.25 -22.35 17.17
CA GLU A 412 -25.61 -21.90 17.49
C GLU A 412 -26.22 -21.17 16.29
N GLU A 413 -27.54 -21.29 16.09
CA GLU A 413 -28.23 -20.72 14.92
C GLU A 413 -28.05 -19.20 14.76
N ASP A 414 -27.82 -18.49 15.86
CA ASP A 414 -27.67 -17.03 15.92
C ASP A 414 -26.19 -16.55 15.90
N VAL A 415 -25.19 -17.47 15.88
CA VAL A 415 -23.78 -17.08 15.83
C VAL A 415 -23.41 -16.64 14.41
N PRO A 416 -22.90 -15.43 14.24
CA PRO A 416 -22.52 -14.91 12.93
C PRO A 416 -21.52 -15.83 12.23
N SER A 417 -21.73 -16.03 10.94
CA SER A 417 -20.76 -16.70 10.06
C SER A 417 -19.39 -16.01 10.18
N GLY A 418 -18.33 -16.79 10.18
CA GLY A 418 -16.95 -16.34 10.06
C GLY A 418 -16.40 -16.68 8.69
N HIS A 419 -15.25 -16.13 8.37
CA HIS A 419 -14.45 -16.47 7.20
C HIS A 419 -13.03 -16.82 7.65
N ALA A 420 -12.36 -17.72 6.94
CA ALA A 420 -10.98 -18.07 7.23
C ALA A 420 -10.27 -18.57 5.98
N PHE A 421 -8.95 -18.46 6.01
CA PHE A 421 -8.05 -19.16 5.11
C PHE A 421 -7.54 -20.43 5.81
N PHE A 422 -7.64 -21.55 5.12
CA PHE A 422 -7.17 -22.86 5.60
C PHE A 422 -5.98 -23.33 4.79
N ASP A 423 -4.84 -23.48 5.44
CA ASP A 423 -3.60 -24.02 4.90
C ASP A 423 -3.46 -25.48 5.34
N PRO A 424 -3.55 -26.46 4.43
CA PRO A 424 -3.43 -27.88 4.76
C PRO A 424 -1.99 -28.28 5.08
N PRO A 425 -1.77 -29.37 5.84
CA PRO A 425 -0.45 -29.98 5.95
C PRO A 425 0.10 -30.35 4.57
N THR A 426 1.30 -29.87 4.24
CA THR A 426 1.85 -30.02 2.89
C THR A 426 3.29 -30.46 2.93
N SER A 427 3.61 -31.58 2.25
CA SER A 427 4.96 -32.07 2.06
C SER A 427 5.00 -32.96 0.82
N ARG A 428 6.12 -32.92 0.09
CA ARG A 428 6.37 -33.84 -1.02
C ARG A 428 6.73 -35.27 -0.58
N THR A 429 7.12 -35.48 0.71
CA THR A 429 7.66 -36.75 1.20
C THR A 429 6.82 -37.41 2.29
N ALA A 430 5.97 -36.64 2.99
CA ALA A 430 5.14 -37.09 4.10
C ALA A 430 3.66 -36.88 3.87
N CYS A 431 2.83 -37.71 4.49
CA CYS A 431 1.38 -37.54 4.57
C CYS A 431 0.88 -37.91 5.98
N VAL A 432 -0.31 -37.41 6.32
CA VAL A 432 -0.99 -37.73 7.58
C VAL A 432 -1.30 -39.21 7.59
N PRO A 433 -0.99 -39.98 8.68
CA PRO A 433 -1.39 -41.38 8.81
C PRO A 433 -2.91 -41.56 8.72
N GLU A 434 -3.33 -42.71 8.20
CA GLU A 434 -4.74 -43.04 8.13
C GLU A 434 -5.38 -43.06 9.54
N GLY A 435 -6.53 -42.43 9.68
CA GLY A 435 -7.24 -42.27 10.96
C GLY A 435 -6.76 -41.19 11.88
N GLU A 436 -5.62 -40.52 11.58
CA GLU A 436 -5.18 -39.33 12.29
C GLU A 436 -5.79 -38.06 11.71
N ARG A 437 -5.97 -37.05 12.56
CA ARG A 437 -6.28 -35.68 12.14
C ARG A 437 -5.08 -34.81 12.43
N PRO A 438 -4.67 -33.92 11.49
CA PRO A 438 -3.59 -32.98 11.76
C PRO A 438 -3.97 -32.03 12.90
N PRO A 439 -3.04 -31.70 13.80
CA PRO A 439 -3.24 -30.64 14.77
C PRO A 439 -3.52 -29.32 14.01
N LEU A 440 -4.46 -28.53 14.54
CA LEU A 440 -4.86 -27.24 13.97
C LEU A 440 -4.27 -26.10 14.78
N ILE A 441 -3.60 -25.18 14.09
CA ILE A 441 -3.18 -23.89 14.63
C ILE A 441 -4.16 -22.82 14.12
N VAL A 442 -4.81 -22.14 15.05
CA VAL A 442 -5.67 -21.00 14.73
C VAL A 442 -4.89 -19.72 14.90
N GLN A 443 -4.81 -18.92 13.84
CA GLN A 443 -4.24 -17.58 13.85
C GLN A 443 -5.37 -16.54 13.77
N VAL A 444 -5.15 -15.39 14.39
CA VAL A 444 -6.03 -14.24 14.32
C VAL A 444 -5.17 -13.00 14.06
N HIS A 445 -5.57 -12.18 13.10
CA HIS A 445 -4.87 -10.93 12.83
C HIS A 445 -5.08 -9.92 13.96
N GLY A 446 -4.12 -9.00 14.10
CA GLY A 446 -4.23 -7.85 15.00
C GLY A 446 -5.08 -6.73 14.40
N GLY A 447 -5.21 -5.66 15.16
CA GLY A 447 -5.87 -4.47 14.67
C GLY A 447 -6.85 -3.87 15.69
N PRO A 448 -8.13 -4.20 15.75
CA PRO A 448 -8.86 -5.31 15.10
C PRO A 448 -9.23 -5.07 13.63
N THR A 449 -9.26 -3.81 13.18
CA THR A 449 -9.67 -3.44 11.83
C THR A 449 -8.54 -3.74 10.83
N ALA A 450 -8.43 -5.00 10.43
CA ALA A 450 -7.50 -5.56 9.44
C ALA A 450 -8.17 -6.79 8.81
N ARG A 451 -7.42 -7.63 8.12
CA ARG A 451 -7.89 -8.94 7.64
C ARG A 451 -6.74 -9.94 7.50
N ALA A 452 -7.05 -11.22 7.59
CA ALA A 452 -6.18 -12.27 7.11
C ALA A 452 -5.99 -12.15 5.58
N GLN A 453 -4.84 -12.56 5.10
CA GLN A 453 -4.49 -12.49 3.68
C GLN A 453 -4.08 -13.86 3.16
N ASP A 454 -4.34 -14.10 1.88
CA ASP A 454 -3.98 -15.33 1.17
C ASP A 454 -2.52 -15.34 0.66
N SER A 455 -1.68 -14.43 1.14
CA SER A 455 -0.29 -14.29 0.73
C SER A 455 0.63 -15.34 1.37
N PHE A 456 1.74 -15.67 0.69
CA PHE A 456 2.76 -16.59 1.20
C PHE A 456 3.33 -16.14 2.56
N SER A 457 3.30 -17.05 3.53
CA SER A 457 3.85 -16.82 4.87
C SER A 457 4.82 -17.93 5.28
N VAL A 458 6.10 -17.59 5.44
CA VAL A 458 7.12 -18.56 5.91
C VAL A 458 6.74 -19.16 7.27
N LYS A 459 6.02 -18.43 8.14
CA LYS A 459 5.52 -18.93 9.42
C LYS A 459 4.45 -19.99 9.24
N VAL A 460 3.53 -19.81 8.29
CA VAL A 460 2.53 -20.82 7.93
C VAL A 460 3.23 -22.03 7.35
N GLN A 461 4.18 -21.85 6.41
CA GLN A 461 4.94 -22.96 5.82
C GLN A 461 5.77 -23.73 6.86
N TRP A 462 6.22 -23.09 7.93
CA TRP A 462 6.88 -23.79 9.04
C TRP A 462 6.00 -24.84 9.67
N TRP A 463 4.74 -24.53 9.91
CA TRP A 463 3.79 -25.45 10.53
C TRP A 463 3.28 -26.50 9.55
N THR A 464 2.84 -26.07 8.38
CA THR A 464 2.21 -26.97 7.38
C THR A 464 3.18 -28.03 6.88
N SER A 465 4.46 -27.68 6.68
CA SER A 465 5.49 -28.62 6.27
C SER A 465 5.89 -29.64 7.37
N ARG A 466 5.36 -29.49 8.59
CA ARG A 466 5.53 -30.44 9.72
C ARG A 466 4.28 -31.23 10.06
N GLY A 467 3.25 -31.14 9.22
CA GLY A 467 2.03 -31.91 9.40
C GLY A 467 0.95 -31.22 10.22
N PHE A 468 1.08 -29.93 10.51
CA PHE A 468 0.03 -29.11 11.12
C PHE A 468 -0.83 -28.49 10.04
N ALA A 469 -2.12 -28.28 10.33
CA ALA A 469 -2.98 -27.39 9.58
C ALA A 469 -2.95 -25.98 10.21
N VAL A 470 -3.14 -24.95 9.41
CA VAL A 470 -3.26 -23.59 9.90
C VAL A 470 -4.59 -22.99 9.43
N LEU A 471 -5.28 -22.29 10.31
CA LEU A 471 -6.51 -21.57 10.02
C LEU A 471 -6.31 -20.09 10.41
N ASP A 472 -6.32 -19.20 9.42
CA ASP A 472 -6.21 -17.76 9.64
C ASP A 472 -7.58 -17.10 9.51
N VAL A 473 -8.10 -16.54 10.62
CA VAL A 473 -9.51 -16.22 10.79
C VAL A 473 -9.79 -14.74 10.57
N ASN A 474 -10.76 -14.45 9.70
CA ASN A 474 -11.43 -13.14 9.61
C ASN A 474 -12.65 -13.13 10.54
N TYR A 475 -12.46 -12.66 11.76
CA TYR A 475 -13.50 -12.56 12.78
C TYR A 475 -14.38 -11.31 12.60
N GLY A 476 -15.44 -11.16 13.40
CA GLY A 476 -16.26 -9.94 13.41
C GLY A 476 -15.39 -8.72 13.77
N GLY A 477 -15.35 -7.73 12.88
CA GLY A 477 -14.40 -6.60 12.94
C GLY A 477 -13.40 -6.57 11.80
N SER A 478 -13.18 -7.69 11.09
CA SER A 478 -12.29 -7.75 9.92
C SER A 478 -12.84 -6.90 8.76
N THR A 479 -11.91 -6.45 7.89
CA THR A 479 -12.24 -5.70 6.66
C THR A 479 -12.42 -6.64 5.46
N GLY A 480 -13.03 -6.16 4.38
CA GLY A 480 -13.33 -6.95 3.18
C GLY A 480 -14.70 -7.61 3.20
N PHE A 481 -15.54 -7.31 4.21
CA PHE A 481 -16.89 -7.86 4.42
C PHE A 481 -17.94 -6.76 4.64
N GLY A 482 -17.59 -5.52 4.37
CA GLY A 482 -18.45 -4.36 4.53
C GLY A 482 -18.47 -3.76 5.95
N ARG A 483 -19.11 -2.58 6.05
CA ARG A 483 -19.16 -1.79 7.28
C ARG A 483 -19.85 -2.52 8.44
N ALA A 484 -20.98 -3.17 8.19
CA ALA A 484 -21.72 -3.89 9.24
C ALA A 484 -20.89 -5.01 9.89
N TRP A 485 -20.03 -5.68 9.11
CA TRP A 485 -19.10 -6.67 9.64
C TRP A 485 -17.97 -6.02 10.43
N ARG A 486 -17.39 -4.95 9.91
CA ARG A 486 -16.30 -4.20 10.55
C ARG A 486 -16.73 -3.62 11.91
N GLU A 487 -17.99 -3.22 12.06
CA GLU A 487 -18.54 -2.63 13.29
C GLU A 487 -18.97 -3.67 14.35
N ARG A 488 -18.90 -4.97 14.09
CA ARG A 488 -19.32 -6.02 15.04
C ARG A 488 -18.59 -6.00 16.39
N LEU A 489 -17.38 -5.46 16.45
CA LEU A 489 -16.62 -5.34 17.70
C LEU A 489 -16.97 -4.06 18.48
N ARG A 490 -17.77 -3.17 17.92
CA ARG A 490 -18.08 -1.90 18.56
C ARG A 490 -18.95 -2.13 19.79
N GLY A 491 -18.42 -1.76 20.96
CA GLY A 491 -19.13 -1.94 22.24
C GLY A 491 -19.11 -3.36 22.81
N GLN A 492 -18.26 -4.26 22.30
CA GLN A 492 -18.07 -5.61 22.81
C GLN A 492 -16.99 -5.65 23.88
#